data_e69b86640027ec52da20c25fd9920f2b
#
_entry.id   e69b86640027ec52da20c25fd9920f2b
#
_cell.length_a   1.000
_cell.length_b   1.000
_cell.length_c   1.000
_cell.angle_alpha   90.00
_cell.angle_beta   90.00
_cell.angle_gamma   90.00
#
_symmetry.space_group_name_H-M   'P 1'
#
loop_
_entity.id
_entity.type
_entity.pdbx_description
1 polymer ?
#
loop_
_entity_poly.entity_id
_entity_poly.type
_entity_poly.pdbx_seq_one_letter_code
_entity_poly.pdbx_strand_id
1 'polypeptide(L)'
;MIVLIDNGHGEDTAGKRSPDGRLREYAYAREIAKRLQCALCHELGAGHVFLLTTETNDISLKERCQRANNLCKAHGASNALLVSIHNNAAGADGKWHEARGWSAHVSLNASQKSKTLATYLAQAAEKNGLRVRKYTPQQPFITQDLAICRDTSCPAVLTENLFQDNKEDVDFLLSEEGKQLITKVHVDGILSYIKSVKK
;
A
#
# COMPACT_ATOMS: atom_id res chain seq x y z
N MET A 1 -13.71 -5.41 -11.96
CA MET A 1 -13.31 -4.77 -10.69
C MET A 1 -12.25 -3.74 -11.00
N ILE A 2 -12.35 -2.54 -10.41
CA ILE A 2 -11.32 -1.51 -10.53
C ILE A 2 -10.38 -1.55 -9.32
N VAL A 3 -9.13 -1.14 -9.54
CA VAL A 3 -8.10 -1.02 -8.52
C VAL A 3 -7.72 0.45 -8.36
N LEU A 4 -7.87 0.96 -7.15
CA LEU A 4 -7.49 2.31 -6.76
C LEU A 4 -6.14 2.22 -6.03
N ILE A 5 -5.14 2.93 -6.52
CA ILE A 5 -3.81 2.97 -5.93
C ILE A 5 -3.62 4.36 -5.33
N ASP A 6 -3.47 4.41 -4.02
CA ASP A 6 -3.01 5.59 -3.29
C ASP A 6 -1.52 5.45 -2.99
N ASN A 7 -0.81 6.55 -2.98
CA ASN A 7 0.61 6.62 -2.64
C ASN A 7 0.79 7.67 -1.55
N GLY A 8 1.34 7.25 -0.41
CA GLY A 8 1.45 8.09 0.78
C GLY A 8 2.25 9.36 0.58
N HIS A 9 1.88 10.38 1.34
CA HIS A 9 2.62 11.63 1.52
C HIS A 9 2.83 12.46 0.24
N GLY A 10 3.55 13.57 0.39
CA GLY A 10 4.04 14.45 -0.65
C GLY A 10 5.48 14.89 -0.36
N GLU A 11 6.09 15.63 -1.27
CA GLU A 11 7.47 16.12 -1.11
C GLU A 11 7.61 17.10 0.07
N ASP A 12 6.52 17.75 0.43
CA ASP A 12 6.36 18.72 1.51
C ASP A 12 5.98 18.07 2.86
N THR A 13 5.75 16.73 2.91
CA THR A 13 5.48 16.04 4.18
C THR A 13 6.78 15.88 4.98
N ALA A 14 6.85 16.55 6.13
CA ALA A 14 8.04 16.53 7.00
C ALA A 14 8.32 15.13 7.57
N GLY A 15 9.60 14.77 7.72
CA GLY A 15 10.04 13.57 8.44
C GLY A 15 9.82 12.23 7.72
N LYS A 16 9.24 12.22 6.52
CA LYS A 16 8.94 11.00 5.76
C LYS A 16 10.11 10.59 4.85
N ARG A 17 11.23 10.21 5.50
CA ARG A 17 12.49 9.86 4.83
C ARG A 17 13.39 9.02 5.73
N SER A 18 14.35 8.32 5.12
CA SER A 18 15.44 7.66 5.86
C SER A 18 16.32 8.69 6.59
N PRO A 19 17.04 8.29 7.65
CA PRO A 19 17.95 9.17 8.39
C PRO A 19 19.00 9.86 7.53
N ASP A 20 19.51 9.17 6.50
CA ASP A 20 20.48 9.71 5.53
C ASP A 20 19.81 10.44 4.33
N GLY A 21 18.48 10.47 4.28
CA GLY A 21 17.70 11.16 3.24
C GLY A 21 17.68 10.48 1.86
N ARG A 22 18.34 9.32 1.67
CA ARG A 22 18.37 8.61 0.38
C ARG A 22 17.00 8.10 -0.04
N LEU A 23 16.21 7.57 0.92
CA LEU A 23 14.84 7.17 0.68
C LEU A 23 13.92 8.29 1.16
N ARG A 24 13.09 8.79 0.25
CA ARG A 24 11.97 9.70 0.56
C ARG A 24 10.68 8.92 0.31
N GLU A 25 9.87 8.73 1.36
CA GLU A 25 8.70 7.85 1.31
C GLU A 25 7.75 8.22 0.16
N TYR A 26 7.46 9.52 -0.04
CA TYR A 26 6.57 9.95 -1.12
C TYR A 26 7.08 9.60 -2.51
N ALA A 27 8.39 9.75 -2.75
CA ALA A 27 9.00 9.46 -4.06
C ALA A 27 9.00 7.97 -4.35
N TYR A 28 9.36 7.16 -3.32
CA TYR A 28 9.31 5.71 -3.40
C TYR A 28 7.88 5.20 -3.63
N ALA A 29 6.92 5.65 -2.83
CA ALA A 29 5.52 5.23 -2.96
C ALA A 29 4.95 5.54 -4.36
N ARG A 30 5.30 6.70 -4.95
CA ARG A 30 4.89 7.07 -6.32
C ARG A 30 5.55 6.19 -7.37
N GLU A 31 6.83 5.85 -7.20
CA GLU A 31 7.50 4.94 -8.12
C GLU A 31 6.86 3.55 -8.10
N ILE A 32 6.62 2.98 -6.91
CA ILE A 32 5.96 1.68 -6.78
C ILE A 32 4.52 1.74 -7.32
N ALA A 33 3.77 2.81 -7.03
CA ALA A 33 2.40 2.99 -7.55
C ALA A 33 2.35 3.00 -9.08
N LYS A 34 3.30 3.66 -9.76
CA LYS A 34 3.40 3.67 -11.22
C LYS A 34 3.77 2.29 -11.78
N ARG A 35 4.72 1.59 -11.16
CA ARG A 35 5.10 0.21 -11.54
C ARG A 35 3.93 -0.74 -11.38
N LEU A 36 3.21 -0.63 -10.27
CA LEU A 36 2.02 -1.42 -9.97
C LEU A 36 0.88 -1.11 -10.98
N GLN A 37 0.64 0.16 -11.27
CA GLN A 37 -0.35 0.56 -12.27
C GLN A 37 -0.01 -0.07 -13.63
N CYS A 38 1.22 0.06 -14.09
CA CYS A 38 1.66 -0.51 -15.37
C CYS A 38 1.41 -2.02 -15.43
N ALA A 39 1.85 -2.76 -14.40
CA ALA A 39 1.67 -4.22 -14.32
C ALA A 39 0.19 -4.62 -14.28
N LEU A 40 -0.63 -3.96 -13.46
CA LEU A 40 -2.05 -4.27 -13.37
C LEU A 40 -2.85 -3.85 -14.61
N CYS A 41 -2.45 -2.77 -15.31
CA CYS A 41 -3.06 -2.41 -16.59
C CYS A 41 -2.85 -3.49 -17.66
N HIS A 42 -1.70 -4.17 -17.64
CA HIS A 42 -1.46 -5.31 -18.52
C HIS A 42 -2.38 -6.49 -18.21
N GLU A 43 -2.65 -6.77 -16.93
CA GLU A 43 -3.47 -7.90 -16.49
C GLU A 43 -4.99 -7.64 -16.55
N LEU A 44 -5.41 -6.40 -16.26
CA LEU A 44 -6.82 -6.04 -16.06
C LEU A 44 -7.38 -5.13 -17.15
N GLY A 45 -6.52 -4.48 -17.94
CA GLY A 45 -6.85 -3.42 -18.88
C GLY A 45 -6.71 -2.01 -18.24
N ALA A 46 -6.28 -1.04 -19.04
CA ALA A 46 -5.97 0.33 -18.58
C ALA A 46 -7.16 1.06 -17.91
N GLY A 47 -8.40 0.80 -18.33
CA GLY A 47 -9.60 1.39 -17.73
C GLY A 47 -9.97 0.85 -16.34
N HIS A 48 -9.17 -0.05 -15.77
CA HIS A 48 -9.45 -0.69 -14.48
C HIS A 48 -8.49 -0.33 -13.37
N VAL A 49 -7.47 0.53 -13.61
CA VAL A 49 -6.44 0.85 -12.62
C VAL A 49 -6.22 2.35 -12.57
N PHE A 50 -6.46 2.94 -11.39
CA PHE A 50 -6.45 4.39 -11.18
C PHE A 50 -5.47 4.79 -10.09
N LEU A 51 -4.59 5.77 -10.36
CA LEU A 51 -3.81 6.45 -9.34
C LEU A 51 -4.67 7.56 -8.72
N LEU A 52 -4.75 7.62 -7.39
CA LEU A 52 -5.51 8.67 -6.69
C LEU A 52 -4.76 9.99 -6.61
N THR A 53 -3.42 9.94 -6.55
CA THR A 53 -2.56 11.11 -6.46
C THR A 53 -1.46 11.03 -7.51
N THR A 54 -1.36 12.04 -8.34
CA THR A 54 -0.30 12.20 -9.36
C THR A 54 0.59 13.41 -9.07
N GLU A 55 0.14 14.27 -8.15
CA GLU A 55 0.83 15.47 -7.70
C GLU A 55 2.08 15.12 -6.88
N THR A 56 3.08 16.00 -6.86
CA THR A 56 4.28 15.85 -6.03
C THR A 56 4.07 16.31 -4.60
N ASN A 57 3.27 17.37 -4.40
CA ASN A 57 2.89 17.87 -3.08
C ASN A 57 1.93 16.89 -2.35
N ASP A 58 1.79 17.06 -1.03
CA ASP A 58 0.88 16.24 -0.23
C ASP A 58 -0.58 16.62 -0.47
N ILE A 59 -1.36 15.64 -0.85
CA ILE A 59 -2.81 15.77 -1.00
C ILE A 59 -3.46 15.32 0.30
N SER A 60 -4.35 16.14 0.84
CA SER A 60 -5.01 15.86 2.12
C SER A 60 -5.73 14.51 2.12
N LEU A 61 -5.77 13.85 3.28
CA LEU A 61 -6.49 12.56 3.43
C LEU A 61 -7.95 12.68 3.01
N LYS A 62 -8.61 13.81 3.32
CA LYS A 62 -9.99 14.10 2.90
C LYS A 62 -10.13 14.07 1.39
N GLU A 63 -9.24 14.74 0.68
CA GLU A 63 -9.25 14.79 -0.79
C GLU A 63 -8.97 13.42 -1.40
N ARG A 64 -8.00 12.65 -0.87
CA ARG A 64 -7.70 11.29 -1.32
C ARG A 64 -8.92 10.38 -1.17
N CYS A 65 -9.59 10.40 -0.01
CA CYS A 65 -10.82 9.65 0.23
C CYS A 65 -11.96 10.09 -0.71
N GLN A 66 -12.09 11.38 -0.97
CA GLN A 66 -13.10 11.90 -1.89
C GLN A 66 -12.88 11.42 -3.33
N ARG A 67 -11.64 11.45 -3.82
CA ARG A 67 -11.28 10.91 -5.14
C ARG A 67 -11.60 9.42 -5.25
N ALA A 68 -11.22 8.64 -4.24
CA ALA A 68 -11.55 7.22 -4.17
C ALA A 68 -13.07 6.98 -4.19
N ASN A 69 -13.82 7.72 -3.37
CA ASN A 69 -15.27 7.57 -3.27
C ASN A 69 -16.00 8.00 -4.56
N ASN A 70 -15.49 9.00 -5.28
CA ASN A 70 -16.04 9.39 -6.59
C ASN A 70 -15.88 8.24 -7.62
N LEU A 71 -14.72 7.58 -7.64
CA LEU A 71 -14.49 6.40 -8.49
C LEU A 71 -15.37 5.21 -8.06
N CYS A 72 -15.51 4.99 -6.75
CA CYS A 72 -16.41 3.98 -6.22
C CYS A 72 -17.87 4.24 -6.60
N LYS A 73 -18.31 5.50 -6.59
CA LYS A 73 -19.66 5.89 -7.03
C LYS A 73 -19.88 5.61 -8.52
N ALA A 74 -18.87 5.91 -9.34
CA ALA A 74 -18.96 5.72 -10.80
C ALA A 74 -18.95 4.24 -11.22
N HIS A 75 -18.17 3.40 -10.52
CA HIS A 75 -17.94 2.00 -10.90
C HIS A 75 -18.61 0.96 -9.99
N GLY A 76 -19.24 1.41 -8.89
CA GLY A 76 -19.79 0.56 -7.83
C GLY A 76 -18.74 0.24 -6.75
N ALA A 77 -19.03 0.55 -5.49
CA ALA A 77 -18.12 0.31 -4.37
C ALA A 77 -17.76 -1.18 -4.16
N SER A 78 -18.71 -2.08 -4.46
CA SER A 78 -18.48 -3.53 -4.42
C SER A 78 -17.60 -4.04 -5.57
N ASN A 79 -17.43 -3.23 -6.62
CA ASN A 79 -16.60 -3.51 -7.79
C ASN A 79 -15.28 -2.73 -7.78
N ALA A 80 -14.89 -2.19 -6.64
CA ALA A 80 -13.65 -1.46 -6.44
C ALA A 80 -12.87 -2.04 -5.25
N LEU A 81 -11.55 -1.83 -5.24
CA LEU A 81 -10.68 -2.01 -4.08
C LEU A 81 -9.63 -0.89 -4.06
N LEU A 82 -9.10 -0.60 -2.87
CA LEU A 82 -8.05 0.40 -2.67
C LEU A 82 -6.83 -0.22 -1.97
N VAL A 83 -5.63 0.10 -2.48
CA VAL A 83 -4.37 -0.17 -1.81
C VAL A 83 -3.58 1.12 -1.70
N SER A 84 -3.22 1.50 -0.46
CA SER A 84 -2.38 2.66 -0.15
C SER A 84 -0.97 2.20 0.17
N ILE A 85 0.03 2.77 -0.52
CA ILE A 85 1.43 2.34 -0.49
C ILE A 85 2.23 3.28 0.40
N HIS A 86 2.85 2.74 1.45
CA HIS A 86 3.66 3.45 2.46
C HIS A 86 4.94 2.69 2.80
N ASN A 87 5.85 3.37 3.53
CA ASN A 87 6.97 2.75 4.24
C ASN A 87 6.85 3.04 5.73
N ASN A 88 7.09 2.01 6.56
CA ASN A 88 7.01 2.12 8.00
C ASN A 88 8.17 2.93 8.59
N ALA A 89 7.99 3.39 9.83
CA ALA A 89 9.05 3.97 10.65
C ALA A 89 8.92 3.47 12.09
N ALA A 90 10.05 3.13 12.72
CA ALA A 90 10.11 2.71 14.11
C ALA A 90 10.17 3.90 15.07
N GLY A 91 10.73 5.03 14.62
CA GLY A 91 10.89 6.23 15.40
C GLY A 91 10.64 7.52 14.62
N ALA A 92 10.67 8.64 15.35
CA ALA A 92 10.60 9.99 14.78
C ALA A 92 11.84 10.83 15.12
N ASP A 93 12.90 10.19 15.59
CA ASP A 93 14.12 10.83 16.09
C ASP A 93 15.21 11.03 15.02
N GLY A 94 14.92 10.62 13.78
CA GLY A 94 15.86 10.74 12.67
C GLY A 94 17.05 9.77 12.73
N LYS A 95 16.98 8.72 13.55
CA LYS A 95 18.02 7.70 13.70
C LYS A 95 17.67 6.39 13.01
N TRP A 96 18.69 5.55 12.80
CA TRP A 96 18.51 4.18 12.36
C TRP A 96 17.98 3.29 13.47
N HIS A 97 17.06 2.37 13.13
CA HIS A 97 16.43 1.44 14.04
C HIS A 97 16.52 0.00 13.53
N GLU A 98 16.32 -0.97 14.46
CA GLU A 98 16.39 -2.41 14.14
C GLU A 98 15.07 -3.02 13.67
N ALA A 99 13.94 -2.28 13.79
CA ALA A 99 12.64 -2.78 13.37
C ALA A 99 12.60 -3.01 11.86
N ARG A 100 12.07 -4.17 11.43
CA ARG A 100 12.06 -4.61 10.04
C ARG A 100 10.77 -5.34 9.69
N GLY A 101 10.50 -5.41 8.40
CA GLY A 101 9.46 -6.28 7.84
C GLY A 101 8.28 -5.54 7.23
N TRP A 102 7.52 -6.27 6.46
CA TRP A 102 6.35 -5.81 5.72
C TRP A 102 5.07 -6.01 6.54
N SER A 103 4.08 -5.13 6.38
CA SER A 103 2.76 -5.32 7.01
C SER A 103 1.62 -4.75 6.18
N ALA A 104 0.44 -5.38 6.30
CA ALA A 104 -0.83 -4.87 5.80
C ALA A 104 -1.65 -4.30 6.97
N HIS A 105 -2.32 -3.19 6.75
CA HIS A 105 -3.14 -2.51 7.73
C HIS A 105 -4.55 -2.29 7.20
N VAL A 106 -5.53 -2.49 8.07
CA VAL A 106 -6.95 -2.21 7.79
C VAL A 106 -7.53 -1.33 8.88
N SER A 107 -8.64 -0.63 8.60
CA SER A 107 -9.29 0.20 9.63
C SER A 107 -9.83 -0.66 10.79
N LEU A 108 -10.09 -0.02 11.94
CA LEU A 108 -10.64 -0.71 13.13
C LEU A 108 -11.96 -1.44 12.81
N ASN A 109 -12.82 -0.81 12.01
CA ASN A 109 -14.11 -1.34 11.59
C ASN A 109 -14.07 -1.91 10.15
N ALA A 110 -12.93 -2.48 9.74
CA ALA A 110 -12.74 -2.98 8.39
C ALA A 110 -13.76 -4.06 8.01
N SER A 111 -14.26 -3.97 6.78
CA SER A 111 -15.12 -5.01 6.22
C SER A 111 -14.39 -6.35 6.08
N GLN A 112 -15.15 -7.45 6.01
CA GLN A 112 -14.55 -8.75 5.74
C GLN A 112 -13.78 -8.77 4.40
N LYS A 113 -14.25 -8.01 3.40
CA LYS A 113 -13.55 -7.86 2.12
C LYS A 113 -12.19 -7.17 2.27
N SER A 114 -12.09 -6.12 3.09
CA SER A 114 -10.80 -5.48 3.41
C SER A 114 -9.84 -6.45 4.11
N LYS A 115 -10.32 -7.20 5.09
CA LYS A 115 -9.53 -8.22 5.81
C LYS A 115 -9.06 -9.32 4.87
N THR A 116 -9.90 -9.76 3.95
CA THR A 116 -9.56 -10.76 2.94
C THR A 116 -8.50 -10.22 1.96
N LEU A 117 -8.63 -8.97 1.48
CA LEU A 117 -7.61 -8.32 0.64
C LEU A 117 -6.26 -8.23 1.37
N ALA A 118 -6.27 -7.78 2.64
CA ALA A 118 -5.06 -7.71 3.45
C ALA A 118 -4.40 -9.09 3.65
N THR A 119 -5.21 -10.14 3.82
CA THR A 119 -4.71 -11.52 3.93
C THR A 119 -4.02 -11.98 2.65
N TYR A 120 -4.59 -11.73 1.47
CA TYR A 120 -3.96 -12.10 0.20
C TYR A 120 -2.66 -11.32 -0.06
N LEU A 121 -2.63 -10.03 0.30
CA LEU A 121 -1.40 -9.22 0.21
C LEU A 121 -0.31 -9.76 1.14
N ALA A 122 -0.66 -10.09 2.38
CA ALA A 122 0.28 -10.68 3.34
C ALA A 122 0.82 -12.05 2.88
N GLN A 123 -0.05 -12.91 2.37
CA GLN A 123 0.33 -14.20 1.80
C GLN A 123 1.25 -14.04 0.58
N ALA A 124 0.98 -13.05 -0.28
CA ALA A 124 1.87 -12.74 -1.40
C ALA A 124 3.24 -12.25 -0.92
N ALA A 125 3.28 -11.42 0.13
CA ALA A 125 4.53 -10.96 0.72
C ALA A 125 5.36 -12.13 1.28
N GLU A 126 4.74 -13.04 2.04
CA GLU A 126 5.42 -14.24 2.57
C GLU A 126 5.91 -15.17 1.46
N LYS A 127 5.06 -15.44 0.47
CA LYS A 127 5.41 -16.29 -0.67
C LYS A 127 6.61 -15.75 -1.45
N ASN A 128 6.76 -14.44 -1.50
CA ASN A 128 7.88 -13.76 -2.14
C ASN A 128 9.08 -13.50 -1.18
N GLY A 129 9.12 -14.14 -0.01
CA GLY A 129 10.26 -14.15 0.91
C GLY A 129 10.34 -12.95 1.86
N LEU A 130 9.33 -12.08 1.91
CA LEU A 130 9.33 -10.98 2.88
C LEU A 130 8.91 -11.46 4.27
N ARG A 131 9.59 -10.94 5.31
CA ARG A 131 9.17 -11.10 6.70
C ARG A 131 7.91 -10.28 6.94
N VAL A 132 6.76 -10.95 7.13
CA VAL A 132 5.49 -10.29 7.40
C VAL A 132 5.29 -10.10 8.91
N ARG A 133 4.99 -8.86 9.30
CA ARG A 133 4.58 -8.49 10.66
C ARG A 133 3.08 -8.74 10.80
N LYS A 134 2.71 -9.68 11.66
CA LYS A 134 1.33 -10.11 11.88
C LYS A 134 0.84 -9.65 13.25
N TYR A 135 -0.46 -9.41 13.39
CA TYR A 135 -1.06 -9.23 14.71
C TYR A 135 -1.06 -10.56 15.48
N THR A 136 -1.51 -11.63 14.82
CA THR A 136 -1.39 -13.03 15.28
C THR A 136 -1.09 -13.93 14.08
N PRO A 137 -0.67 -15.21 14.29
CA PRO A 137 -0.49 -16.15 13.17
C PRO A 137 -1.74 -16.30 12.28
N GLN A 138 -2.93 -16.21 12.86
CA GLN A 138 -4.21 -16.34 12.16
C GLN A 138 -4.71 -15.00 11.57
N GLN A 139 -4.22 -13.87 12.09
CA GLN A 139 -4.53 -12.53 11.60
C GLN A 139 -3.27 -11.88 11.01
N PRO A 140 -3.01 -12.08 9.70
CA PRO A 140 -1.78 -11.61 9.06
C PRO A 140 -1.80 -10.10 8.71
N PHE A 141 -2.69 -9.33 9.31
CA PHE A 141 -2.82 -7.88 9.16
C PHE A 141 -3.01 -7.20 10.51
N ILE A 142 -2.72 -5.91 10.56
CA ILE A 142 -2.85 -5.06 11.74
C ILE A 142 -4.10 -4.18 11.58
N THR A 143 -4.85 -4.00 12.66
CA THR A 143 -5.99 -3.05 12.70
C THR A 143 -5.53 -1.72 13.29
N GLN A 144 -5.80 -0.62 12.61
CA GLN A 144 -5.38 0.71 13.02
C GLN A 144 -6.37 1.78 12.51
N ASP A 145 -6.50 2.90 13.21
CA ASP A 145 -7.34 4.02 12.74
C ASP A 145 -6.61 4.79 11.63
N LEU A 146 -6.92 4.43 10.39
CA LEU A 146 -6.33 5.00 9.18
C LEU A 146 -7.43 5.58 8.31
N ALA A 147 -7.43 6.91 8.13
CA ALA A 147 -8.47 7.63 7.40
C ALA A 147 -8.68 7.09 5.99
N ILE A 148 -7.59 6.82 5.23
CA ILE A 148 -7.69 6.29 3.87
C ILE A 148 -8.39 4.92 3.80
N CYS A 149 -8.32 4.12 4.85
CA CYS A 149 -9.00 2.82 4.94
C CYS A 149 -10.39 2.92 5.58
N ARG A 150 -10.60 3.92 6.46
CA ARG A 150 -11.85 4.10 7.18
C ARG A 150 -12.89 4.85 6.35
N ASP A 151 -12.47 5.91 5.65
CA ASP A 151 -13.35 6.90 5.03
C ASP A 151 -13.57 6.63 3.53
N THR A 152 -13.10 5.48 3.03
CA THR A 152 -13.37 5.00 1.67
C THR A 152 -14.46 3.94 1.66
N SER A 153 -15.31 3.98 0.62
CA SER A 153 -16.51 3.13 0.52
C SER A 153 -16.25 1.73 -0.06
N CYS A 154 -15.04 1.46 -0.57
CA CYS A 154 -14.63 0.14 -1.07
C CYS A 154 -13.72 -0.59 -0.05
N PRO A 155 -13.47 -1.90 -0.24
CA PRO A 155 -12.41 -2.61 0.48
C PRO A 155 -11.08 -1.87 0.36
N ALA A 156 -10.45 -1.54 1.48
CA ALA A 156 -9.24 -0.73 1.53
C ALA A 156 -8.19 -1.33 2.47
N VAL A 157 -6.93 -1.29 2.03
CA VAL A 157 -5.75 -1.75 2.77
C VAL A 157 -4.62 -0.74 2.60
N LEU A 158 -3.91 -0.42 3.67
CA LEU A 158 -2.64 0.28 3.62
C LEU A 158 -1.51 -0.75 3.80
N THR A 159 -0.48 -0.65 2.99
CA THR A 159 0.71 -1.51 3.09
C THR A 159 1.91 -0.70 3.55
N GLU A 160 2.60 -1.23 4.56
CA GLU A 160 3.86 -0.71 5.05
C GLU A 160 5.00 -1.57 4.48
N ASN A 161 5.66 -1.05 3.47
CA ASN A 161 6.66 -1.76 2.69
C ASN A 161 8.03 -1.57 3.31
N LEU A 162 8.31 -2.36 4.36
CA LEU A 162 9.53 -2.30 5.14
C LEU A 162 9.72 -0.94 5.86
N PHE A 163 10.87 -0.75 6.48
CA PHE A 163 11.12 0.40 7.35
C PHE A 163 12.07 1.42 6.71
N GLN A 164 11.62 2.67 6.59
CA GLN A 164 12.41 3.78 6.04
C GLN A 164 13.57 4.21 6.96
N ASP A 165 13.55 3.77 8.22
CA ASP A 165 14.57 4.02 9.24
C ASP A 165 15.35 2.77 9.65
N ASN A 166 15.26 1.68 8.85
CA ASN A 166 16.16 0.54 8.94
C ASN A 166 17.12 0.53 7.73
N LYS A 167 18.43 0.45 8.00
CA LYS A 167 19.43 0.62 6.94
C LYS A 167 19.37 -0.47 5.88
N GLU A 168 19.22 -1.73 6.27
CA GLU A 168 19.16 -2.85 5.33
C GLU A 168 17.85 -2.83 4.52
N ASP A 169 16.73 -2.46 5.15
CA ASP A 169 15.46 -2.29 4.46
C ASP A 169 15.54 -1.16 3.42
N VAL A 170 16.18 -0.02 3.76
CA VAL A 170 16.39 1.10 2.82
C VAL A 170 17.30 0.70 1.66
N ASP A 171 18.41 0.01 1.91
CA ASP A 171 19.30 -0.45 0.85
C ASP A 171 18.56 -1.40 -0.10
N PHE A 172 17.73 -2.30 0.41
CA PHE A 172 16.89 -3.18 -0.39
C PHE A 172 15.80 -2.42 -1.17
N LEU A 173 15.04 -1.54 -0.51
CA LEU A 173 13.96 -0.76 -1.15
C LEU A 173 14.48 0.08 -2.31
N LEU A 174 15.68 0.65 -2.20
CA LEU A 174 16.28 1.47 -3.25
C LEU A 174 16.87 0.64 -4.42
N SER A 175 17.10 -0.65 -4.21
CA SER A 175 17.56 -1.55 -5.27
C SER A 175 16.46 -1.82 -6.29
N GLU A 176 16.85 -2.13 -7.54
CA GLU A 176 15.89 -2.52 -8.57
C GLU A 176 15.18 -3.84 -8.22
N GLU A 177 15.91 -4.78 -7.62
CA GLU A 177 15.36 -6.04 -7.12
C GLU A 177 14.27 -5.79 -6.06
N GLY A 178 14.53 -4.93 -5.08
CA GLY A 178 13.56 -4.58 -4.05
C GLY A 178 12.31 -3.92 -4.62
N LYS A 179 12.46 -2.99 -5.56
CA LYS A 179 11.32 -2.34 -6.23
C LYS A 179 10.49 -3.33 -7.04
N GLN A 180 11.12 -4.24 -7.76
CA GLN A 180 10.44 -5.31 -8.51
C GLN A 180 9.70 -6.25 -7.56
N LEU A 181 10.33 -6.66 -6.45
CA LEU A 181 9.72 -7.54 -5.47
C LEU A 181 8.50 -6.90 -4.80
N ILE A 182 8.61 -5.66 -4.32
CA ILE A 182 7.49 -4.94 -3.71
C ILE A 182 6.34 -4.78 -4.70
N THR A 183 6.63 -4.42 -5.96
CA THR A 183 5.61 -4.35 -7.01
C THR A 183 4.93 -5.70 -7.21
N LYS A 184 5.72 -6.78 -7.33
CA LYS A 184 5.21 -8.15 -7.53
C LYS A 184 4.31 -8.61 -6.38
N VAL A 185 4.67 -8.32 -5.14
CA VAL A 185 3.84 -8.64 -3.96
C VAL A 185 2.44 -8.04 -4.09
N HIS A 186 2.35 -6.77 -4.49
CA HIS A 186 1.06 -6.12 -4.67
C HIS A 186 0.27 -6.70 -5.85
N VAL A 187 0.92 -6.96 -6.98
CA VAL A 187 0.29 -7.59 -8.15
C VAL A 187 -0.28 -8.96 -7.77
N ASP A 188 0.54 -9.84 -7.19
CA ASP A 188 0.14 -11.20 -6.81
C ASP A 188 -1.03 -11.19 -5.81
N GLY A 189 -0.95 -10.34 -4.78
CA GLY A 189 -1.98 -10.21 -3.75
C GLY A 189 -3.31 -9.68 -4.30
N ILE A 190 -3.27 -8.62 -5.09
CA ILE A 190 -4.47 -8.01 -5.70
C ILE A 190 -5.13 -8.98 -6.68
N LEU A 191 -4.36 -9.60 -7.57
CA LEU A 191 -4.92 -10.56 -8.54
C LEU A 191 -5.49 -11.80 -7.85
N SER A 192 -4.86 -12.29 -6.78
CA SER A 192 -5.37 -13.41 -5.98
C SER A 192 -6.70 -13.05 -5.31
N TYR A 193 -6.80 -11.85 -4.72
CA TYR A 193 -8.06 -11.35 -4.17
C TYR A 193 -9.15 -11.24 -5.25
N ILE A 194 -8.86 -10.60 -6.39
CA ILE A 194 -9.85 -10.44 -7.49
C ILE A 194 -10.37 -11.80 -7.96
N LYS A 195 -9.48 -12.79 -8.08
CA LYS A 195 -9.89 -14.17 -8.46
C LYS A 195 -10.80 -14.81 -7.40
N SER A 196 -10.57 -14.54 -6.11
CA SER A 196 -11.36 -15.13 -5.03
C SER A 196 -12.78 -14.58 -4.93
N VAL A 197 -13.02 -13.33 -5.33
CA VAL A 197 -14.35 -12.68 -5.25
C VAL A 197 -15.16 -12.79 -6.56
N LYS A 198 -14.57 -13.32 -7.62
CA LYS A 198 -15.27 -13.61 -8.90
C LYS A 198 -15.90 -15.01 -8.92
N LYS A 199 -15.59 -15.83 -7.92
CA LYS A 199 -16.22 -17.15 -7.71
C LYS A 199 -17.49 -17.01 -6.89
#